data_9d51a260a438739e8ae8904076de00cf
#
_entry.id   9d51a260a438739e8ae8904076de00cf
#
_cell.length_a   1.000
_cell.length_b   1.000
_cell.length_c   1.000
_cell.angle_alpha   90.00
_cell.angle_beta   90.00
_cell.angle_gamma   90.00
#
_symmetry.space_group_name_H-M   'P 1'
#
loop_
_entity.id
_entity.type
_entity.pdbx_description
1 polymer ?
#
loop_
_entity_poly.entity_id
_entity_poly.type
_entity_poly.pdbx_seq_one_letter_code
_entity_poly.pdbx_strand_id
1 'polypeptide(L)'
;GALISLTADTAAGRLTVEAGRSNFSLATLPREDFPVMASSEYASNFAAPAPVLRRLFDKSKFAISTEETRYYLNGVYLHIADAEGGKALRCVATDGHRLARIDAEMPEGAAEMPGVIVPRKTVGELRKLLDDDEMEIAVSVSETKIRFATPAITLTSKVIDGTFPDYTRVIPQGNTRKMEVDASDFARAVDRVATVSSE
;
A
#
# COMPACT_ATOMS: atom_id res chain seq x y z
N GLY A 1 8.63 -12.70 -30.35
CA GLY A 1 7.40 -13.17 -29.73
C GLY A 1 6.32 -13.39 -30.81
N ALA A 2 5.34 -14.25 -30.58
CA ALA A 2 4.23 -14.47 -31.51
C ALA A 2 3.30 -13.24 -31.47
N LEU A 3 2.79 -12.86 -32.66
CA LEU A 3 1.74 -11.85 -32.77
C LEU A 3 0.43 -12.44 -32.21
N ILE A 4 -0.24 -11.70 -31.31
CA ILE A 4 -1.55 -12.07 -30.80
C ILE A 4 -2.55 -11.05 -31.31
N SER A 5 -3.63 -11.54 -31.96
CA SER A 5 -4.75 -10.72 -32.43
C SER A 5 -5.94 -10.89 -31.50
N LEU A 6 -6.55 -9.78 -31.11
CA LEU A 6 -7.75 -9.74 -30.29
C LEU A 6 -8.85 -9.03 -31.06
N THR A 7 -9.94 -9.73 -31.36
CA THR A 7 -11.07 -9.16 -32.09
C THR A 7 -12.34 -9.29 -31.27
N ALA A 8 -12.91 -8.15 -30.85
CA ALA A 8 -14.15 -8.13 -30.09
C ALA A 8 -15.36 -7.97 -31.03
N ASP A 9 -16.32 -8.87 -30.90
CA ASP A 9 -17.67 -8.74 -31.45
C ASP A 9 -18.62 -8.41 -30.29
N THR A 10 -18.86 -7.12 -30.10
CA THR A 10 -19.72 -6.64 -29.02
C THR A 10 -21.19 -6.99 -29.23
N ALA A 11 -21.64 -7.15 -30.47
CA ALA A 11 -23.02 -7.51 -30.80
C ALA A 11 -23.29 -9.01 -30.49
N ALA A 12 -22.30 -9.86 -30.72
CA ALA A 12 -22.39 -11.29 -30.41
C ALA A 12 -21.92 -11.62 -28.96
N GLY A 13 -21.40 -10.65 -28.21
CA GLY A 13 -20.84 -10.87 -26.89
C GLY A 13 -19.63 -11.80 -26.88
N ARG A 14 -18.73 -11.67 -27.86
CA ARG A 14 -17.60 -12.57 -28.07
C ARG A 14 -16.28 -11.84 -28.29
N LEU A 15 -15.21 -12.42 -27.74
CA LEU A 15 -13.83 -12.04 -28.01
C LEU A 15 -13.11 -13.21 -28.68
N THR A 16 -12.58 -13.00 -29.87
CA THR A 16 -11.71 -13.96 -30.58
C THR A 16 -10.26 -13.61 -30.25
N VAL A 17 -9.51 -14.61 -29.85
CA VAL A 17 -8.06 -14.52 -29.58
C VAL A 17 -7.33 -15.44 -30.53
N GLU A 18 -6.48 -14.90 -31.39
CA GLU A 18 -5.71 -15.67 -32.38
C GLU A 18 -4.22 -15.54 -32.10
N ALA A 19 -3.52 -16.67 -32.05
CA ALA A 19 -2.07 -16.71 -31.85
C ALA A 19 -1.46 -17.88 -32.65
N GLY A 20 -0.85 -17.59 -33.77
CA GLY A 20 -0.31 -18.62 -34.68
C GLY A 20 -1.40 -19.54 -35.21
N ARG A 21 -1.40 -20.82 -34.81
CA ARG A 21 -2.42 -21.80 -35.18
C ARG A 21 -3.56 -21.94 -34.17
N SER A 22 -3.46 -21.22 -33.06
CA SER A 22 -4.46 -21.30 -31.99
C SER A 22 -5.52 -20.23 -32.21
N ASN A 23 -6.80 -20.62 -32.07
CA ASN A 23 -7.94 -19.73 -32.11
C ASN A 23 -8.85 -20.05 -30.93
N PHE A 24 -9.20 -19.01 -30.13
CA PHE A 24 -10.08 -19.14 -28.99
C PHE A 24 -11.24 -18.17 -29.13
N SER A 25 -12.43 -18.62 -28.79
CA SER A 25 -13.64 -17.80 -28.75
C SER A 25 -14.14 -17.76 -27.31
N LEU A 26 -14.07 -16.57 -26.70
CA LEU A 26 -14.44 -16.32 -25.30
C LEU A 26 -15.75 -15.55 -25.25
N ALA A 27 -16.64 -15.92 -24.32
CA ALA A 27 -17.80 -15.10 -24.02
C ALA A 27 -17.36 -13.83 -23.27
N THR A 28 -17.97 -12.70 -23.61
CA THR A 28 -17.74 -11.41 -22.94
C THR A 28 -19.02 -10.93 -22.28
N LEU A 29 -18.87 -10.16 -21.20
CA LEU A 29 -19.95 -9.43 -20.57
C LEU A 29 -20.04 -8.01 -21.17
N PRO A 30 -21.22 -7.38 -21.14
CA PRO A 30 -21.36 -5.98 -21.48
C PRO A 30 -20.45 -5.09 -20.64
N ARG A 31 -19.95 -4.02 -21.24
CA ARG A 31 -19.07 -3.06 -20.56
C ARG A 31 -19.74 -2.43 -19.32
N GLU A 32 -21.04 -2.26 -19.40
CA GLU A 32 -21.88 -1.66 -18.36
C GLU A 32 -21.94 -2.52 -17.09
N ASP A 33 -21.73 -3.84 -17.21
CA ASP A 33 -21.71 -4.78 -16.10
C ASP A 33 -20.35 -4.79 -15.35
N PHE A 34 -19.32 -4.09 -15.91
CA PHE A 34 -18.04 -3.99 -15.22
C PHE A 34 -18.18 -3.11 -13.96
N PRO A 35 -17.80 -3.64 -12.77
CA PRO A 35 -17.92 -2.90 -11.53
C PRO A 35 -17.11 -1.60 -11.57
N VAL A 36 -17.79 -0.47 -11.47
CA VAL A 36 -17.14 0.85 -11.35
C VAL A 36 -17.18 1.29 -9.91
N MET A 37 -16.05 1.69 -9.37
CA MET A 37 -16.05 2.35 -8.08
C MET A 37 -16.69 3.74 -8.25
N ALA A 38 -17.83 3.95 -7.58
CA ALA A 38 -18.51 5.24 -7.62
C ALA A 38 -17.54 6.38 -7.33
N SER A 39 -17.64 7.47 -8.08
CA SER A 39 -16.91 8.70 -7.79
C SER A 39 -17.32 9.18 -6.40
N SER A 40 -16.34 9.44 -5.54
CA SER A 40 -16.56 10.05 -4.23
C SER A 40 -15.72 11.31 -4.15
N GLU A 41 -16.20 12.28 -3.43
CA GLU A 41 -15.39 13.44 -3.06
C GLU A 41 -14.27 12.94 -2.13
N TYR A 42 -13.07 13.46 -2.37
CA TYR A 42 -11.92 13.17 -1.51
C TYR A 42 -11.71 14.35 -0.57
N ALA A 43 -11.59 14.08 0.71
CA ALA A 43 -11.40 15.09 1.74
C ALA A 43 -10.03 15.78 1.63
N SER A 44 -9.02 15.06 1.18
CA SER A 44 -7.66 15.58 1.01
C SER A 44 -7.05 15.13 -0.31
N ASN A 45 -6.32 16.05 -0.94
CA ASN A 45 -5.56 15.80 -2.15
C ASN A 45 -4.17 16.40 -1.96
N PHE A 46 -3.14 15.62 -2.21
CA PHE A 46 -1.75 16.05 -2.14
C PHE A 46 -0.89 15.28 -3.13
N ALA A 47 0.32 15.77 -3.37
CA ALA A 47 1.32 15.06 -4.15
C ALA A 47 2.46 14.61 -3.23
N ALA A 48 3.04 13.46 -3.52
CA ALA A 48 4.20 12.97 -2.82
C ALA A 48 5.16 12.28 -3.80
N PRO A 49 6.50 12.49 -3.64
CA PRO A 49 7.48 11.79 -4.45
C PRO A 49 7.39 10.27 -4.30
N ALA A 50 7.49 9.54 -5.41
CA ALA A 50 7.43 8.08 -5.40
C ALA A 50 8.45 7.44 -4.43
N PRO A 51 9.72 7.90 -4.31
CA PRO A 51 10.66 7.34 -3.34
C PRO A 51 10.22 7.55 -1.87
N VAL A 52 9.50 8.64 -1.56
CA VAL A 52 8.96 8.87 -0.21
C VAL A 52 7.88 7.85 0.12
N LEU A 53 6.88 7.68 -0.76
CA LEU A 53 5.82 6.69 -0.59
C LEU A 53 6.39 5.27 -0.57
N ARG A 54 7.33 4.96 -1.45
CA ARG A 54 8.02 3.67 -1.47
C ARG A 54 8.68 3.37 -0.14
N ARG A 55 9.45 4.31 0.40
CA ARG A 55 10.11 4.16 1.72
C ARG A 55 9.09 3.95 2.83
N LEU A 56 8.01 4.74 2.89
CA LEU A 56 6.97 4.62 3.89
C LEU A 56 6.34 3.21 3.89
N PHE A 57 5.95 2.71 2.73
CA PHE A 57 5.31 1.40 2.62
C PHE A 57 6.29 0.23 2.75
N ASP A 58 7.50 0.31 2.16
CA ASP A 58 8.48 -0.78 2.26
C ASP A 58 8.96 -1.01 3.70
N LYS A 59 9.10 0.08 4.47
CA LYS A 59 9.56 0.02 5.86
C LYS A 59 8.44 -0.30 6.87
N SER A 60 7.17 -0.36 6.45
CA SER A 60 6.05 -0.70 7.32
C SER A 60 5.36 -2.02 6.95
N LYS A 61 5.30 -2.39 5.67
CA LYS A 61 4.50 -3.53 5.19
C LYS A 61 4.84 -4.89 5.82
N PHE A 62 6.09 -5.08 6.29
CA PHE A 62 6.51 -6.35 6.90
C PHE A 62 5.83 -6.64 8.23
N ALA A 63 5.30 -5.60 8.90
CA ALA A 63 4.60 -5.70 10.16
C ALA A 63 3.06 -5.81 10.01
N ILE A 64 2.54 -5.86 8.79
CA ILE A 64 1.10 -6.03 8.56
C ILE A 64 0.66 -7.41 9.03
N SER A 65 -0.45 -7.48 9.77
CA SER A 65 -1.08 -8.74 10.18
C SER A 65 -1.66 -9.51 8.98
N THR A 66 -1.71 -10.83 9.12
CA THR A 66 -2.41 -11.73 8.19
C THR A 66 -3.59 -12.44 8.85
N GLU A 67 -3.87 -12.14 10.10
CA GLU A 67 -4.98 -12.74 10.84
C GLU A 67 -6.32 -12.17 10.39
N GLU A 68 -7.25 -13.03 10.02
CA GLU A 68 -8.59 -12.62 9.56
C GLU A 68 -9.45 -12.01 10.66
N THR A 69 -9.26 -12.45 11.90
CA THR A 69 -10.02 -11.97 13.06
C THR A 69 -9.67 -10.53 13.46
N ARG A 70 -8.44 -10.10 13.17
CA ARG A 70 -7.95 -8.74 13.42
C ARG A 70 -7.80 -7.96 12.11
N TYR A 71 -8.85 -7.97 11.27
CA TYR A 71 -8.84 -7.40 9.93
C TYR A 71 -8.38 -5.93 9.87
N TYR A 72 -8.61 -5.14 10.93
CA TYR A 72 -8.17 -3.75 11.06
C TYR A 72 -6.63 -3.61 11.15
N LEU A 73 -5.89 -4.71 11.35
CA LEU A 73 -4.42 -4.77 11.29
C LEU A 73 -3.90 -5.29 9.93
N ASN A 74 -4.79 -5.65 8.99
CA ASN A 74 -4.40 -6.22 7.69
C ASN A 74 -4.02 -5.17 6.65
N GLY A 75 -3.53 -4.03 7.10
CA GLY A 75 -3.09 -2.91 6.29
C GLY A 75 -2.08 -2.03 6.99
N VAL A 76 -1.70 -0.95 6.32
CA VAL A 76 -0.87 0.13 6.85
C VAL A 76 -1.76 1.29 7.24
N TYR A 77 -1.67 1.74 8.48
CA TYR A 77 -2.32 2.95 8.95
C TYR A 77 -1.53 4.17 8.48
N LEU A 78 -2.12 4.92 7.55
CA LEU A 78 -1.57 6.14 6.97
C LEU A 78 -2.32 7.33 7.57
N HIS A 79 -1.61 8.23 8.24
CA HIS A 79 -2.22 9.38 8.91
C HIS A 79 -1.22 10.51 9.11
N ILE A 80 -1.71 11.68 9.49
CA ILE A 80 -0.88 12.79 9.96
C ILE A 80 -0.68 12.66 11.48
N ALA A 81 0.55 12.84 11.93
CA ALA A 81 0.90 12.78 13.34
C ALA A 81 1.90 13.86 13.71
N ASP A 82 1.93 14.22 14.99
CA ASP A 82 2.97 15.10 15.52
C ASP A 82 4.32 14.36 15.56
N ALA A 83 5.37 15.05 15.14
CA ALA A 83 6.76 14.57 15.11
C ALA A 83 7.71 15.69 15.57
N GLU A 84 8.99 15.34 15.79
CA GLU A 84 10.01 16.35 16.04
C GLU A 84 10.14 17.30 14.85
N GLY A 85 9.81 18.57 15.06
CA GLY A 85 9.84 19.59 14.00
C GLY A 85 8.51 19.90 13.34
N GLY A 86 7.39 19.30 13.75
CA GLY A 86 6.07 19.61 13.25
C GLY A 86 5.22 18.37 12.91
N LYS A 87 4.29 18.52 11.99
CA LYS A 87 3.46 17.40 11.53
C LYS A 87 4.18 16.56 10.48
N ALA A 88 3.96 15.26 10.52
CA ALA A 88 4.53 14.29 9.58
C ALA A 88 3.45 13.40 8.96
N LEU A 89 3.67 12.97 7.73
CA LEU A 89 2.94 11.87 7.12
C LEU A 89 3.53 10.56 7.67
N ARG A 90 2.70 9.79 8.38
CA ARG A 90 3.13 8.60 9.11
C ARG A 90 2.46 7.35 8.59
N CYS A 91 3.27 6.29 8.42
CA CYS A 91 2.81 4.92 8.21
C CYS A 91 3.09 4.08 9.45
N VAL A 92 2.08 3.35 9.91
CA VAL A 92 2.20 2.40 11.01
C VAL A 92 1.60 1.06 10.61
N ALA A 93 2.28 -0.03 10.95
CA ALA A 93 1.73 -1.38 10.82
C ALA A 93 2.13 -2.21 12.05
N THR A 94 1.28 -3.13 12.46
CA THR A 94 1.53 -4.07 13.55
C THR A 94 0.72 -5.34 13.36
N ASP A 95 1.26 -6.46 13.81
CA ASP A 95 0.57 -7.75 13.92
C ASP A 95 0.31 -8.16 15.38
N GLY A 96 0.63 -7.25 16.34
CA GLY A 96 0.52 -7.47 17.78
C GLY A 96 1.81 -8.01 18.41
N HIS A 97 2.78 -8.50 17.62
CA HIS A 97 4.09 -8.97 18.09
C HIS A 97 5.21 -8.00 17.75
N ARG A 98 5.10 -7.32 16.62
CA ARG A 98 6.04 -6.29 16.15
C ARG A 98 5.27 -5.10 15.62
N LEU A 99 5.91 -3.94 15.65
CA LEU A 99 5.38 -2.68 15.16
C LEU A 99 6.42 -1.97 14.31
N ALA A 100 5.99 -1.47 13.16
CA ALA A 100 6.78 -0.58 12.33
C ALA A 100 6.12 0.80 12.28
N ARG A 101 6.92 1.85 12.50
CA ARG A 101 6.53 3.25 12.36
C ARG A 101 7.53 3.99 11.51
N ILE A 102 7.08 4.65 10.47
CA ILE A 102 7.90 5.43 9.56
C ILE A 102 7.25 6.78 9.35
N ASP A 103 8.05 7.83 9.45
CA ASP A 103 7.65 9.21 9.24
C ASP A 103 8.31 9.76 7.98
N ALA A 104 7.58 10.61 7.27
CA ALA A 104 8.07 11.47 6.21
C ALA A 104 7.55 12.88 6.44
N GLU A 105 8.16 13.87 5.80
CA GLU A 105 7.67 15.23 5.80
C GLU A 105 6.20 15.26 5.33
N MET A 106 5.39 16.08 6.00
CA MET A 106 3.97 16.21 5.64
C MET A 106 3.85 16.93 4.30
N PRO A 107 3.24 16.32 3.28
CA PRO A 107 3.00 16.98 2.01
C PRO A 107 2.00 18.14 2.17
N GLU A 108 2.15 19.17 1.33
CA GLU A 108 1.17 20.24 1.23
C GLU A 108 -0.20 19.65 0.81
N GLY A 109 -1.28 20.08 1.47
CA GLY A 109 -2.63 19.54 1.24
C GLY A 109 -2.99 18.29 2.05
N ALA A 110 -2.05 17.68 2.79
CA ALA A 110 -2.31 16.51 3.61
C ALA A 110 -2.76 16.81 5.05
N ALA A 111 -2.74 18.06 5.49
CA ALA A 111 -2.93 18.43 6.89
C ALA A 111 -4.26 17.94 7.50
N GLU A 112 -5.34 17.97 6.71
CA GLU A 112 -6.69 17.56 7.11
C GLU A 112 -7.05 16.15 6.62
N MET A 113 -6.04 15.36 6.23
CA MET A 113 -6.25 13.99 5.75
C MET A 113 -6.82 13.13 6.88
N PRO A 114 -7.93 12.40 6.64
CA PRO A 114 -8.39 11.39 7.58
C PRO A 114 -7.34 10.27 7.71
N GLY A 115 -7.14 9.78 8.92
CA GLY A 115 -6.34 8.57 9.13
C GLY A 115 -7.04 7.37 8.50
N VAL A 116 -6.34 6.64 7.62
CA VAL A 116 -6.92 5.52 6.87
C VAL A 116 -6.04 4.27 6.95
N ILE A 117 -6.67 3.09 6.93
CA ILE A 117 -5.96 1.82 6.89
C ILE A 117 -5.92 1.33 5.44
N VAL A 118 -4.75 1.45 4.81
CA VAL A 118 -4.53 1.04 3.42
C VAL A 118 -4.34 -0.48 3.37
N PRO A 119 -5.21 -1.24 2.65
CA PRO A 119 -5.15 -2.69 2.65
C PRO A 119 -3.80 -3.23 2.16
N ARG A 120 -3.35 -4.35 2.72
CA ARG A 120 -2.11 -5.04 2.35
C ARG A 120 -1.97 -5.26 0.84
N LYS A 121 -3.07 -5.67 0.16
CA LYS A 121 -3.08 -5.87 -1.28
C LYS A 121 -2.82 -4.57 -2.03
N THR A 122 -3.45 -3.48 -1.62
CA THR A 122 -3.26 -2.15 -2.21
C THR A 122 -1.82 -1.68 -2.06
N VAL A 123 -1.22 -1.87 -0.87
CA VAL A 123 0.20 -1.57 -0.63
C VAL A 123 1.10 -2.37 -1.58
N GLY A 124 0.80 -3.66 -1.78
CA GLY A 124 1.55 -4.53 -2.69
C GLY A 124 1.45 -4.10 -4.16
N GLU A 125 0.26 -3.70 -4.62
CA GLU A 125 0.07 -3.23 -6.00
C GLU A 125 0.68 -1.84 -6.21
N LEU A 126 0.47 -0.91 -5.26
CA LEU A 126 1.07 0.41 -5.31
C LEU A 126 2.60 0.34 -5.43
N ARG A 127 3.24 -0.57 -4.67
CA ARG A 127 4.69 -0.73 -4.68
C ARG A 127 5.25 -1.00 -6.09
N LYS A 128 4.50 -1.71 -6.93
CA LYS A 128 4.88 -1.99 -8.33
C LYS A 128 4.83 -0.75 -9.23
N LEU A 129 4.10 0.28 -8.80
CA LEU A 129 3.94 1.54 -9.55
C LEU A 129 4.97 2.61 -9.11
N LEU A 130 5.72 2.37 -8.05
CA LEU A 130 6.65 3.34 -7.44
C LEU A 130 8.11 3.10 -7.84
N ASP A 131 8.39 2.62 -9.04
CA ASP A 131 9.77 2.27 -9.46
C ASP A 131 10.55 3.45 -10.03
N ASP A 132 9.87 4.50 -10.51
CA ASP A 132 10.50 5.71 -11.03
C ASP A 132 10.74 6.72 -9.89
N ASP A 133 12.00 7.06 -9.65
CA ASP A 133 12.41 7.95 -8.56
C ASP A 133 12.09 9.43 -8.82
N GLU A 134 11.88 9.81 -10.08
CA GLU A 134 11.53 11.20 -10.45
C GLU A 134 10.02 11.46 -10.47
N MET A 135 9.21 10.40 -10.28
CA MET A 135 7.77 10.48 -10.38
C MET A 135 7.14 11.09 -9.14
N GLU A 136 6.21 12.04 -9.33
CA GLU A 136 5.26 12.45 -8.31
C GLU A 136 3.95 11.67 -8.43
N ILE A 137 3.44 11.26 -7.28
CA ILE A 137 2.18 10.52 -7.16
C ILE A 137 1.12 11.44 -6.58
N ALA A 138 0.06 11.67 -7.33
CA ALA A 138 -1.11 12.36 -6.79
C ALA A 138 -1.88 11.39 -5.88
N VAL A 139 -2.06 11.78 -4.62
CA VAL A 139 -2.76 11.01 -3.61
C VAL A 139 -4.05 11.71 -3.23
N SER A 140 -5.16 10.99 -3.28
CA SER A 140 -6.48 11.50 -2.87
C SER A 140 -7.04 10.57 -1.81
N VAL A 141 -7.49 11.12 -0.69
CA VAL A 141 -7.94 10.35 0.48
C VAL A 141 -9.34 10.80 0.91
N SER A 142 -10.20 9.84 1.18
CA SER A 142 -11.46 10.02 1.87
C SER A 142 -11.57 8.98 3.01
N GLU A 143 -12.60 9.07 3.84
CA GLU A 143 -12.84 8.10 4.92
C GLU A 143 -13.01 6.65 4.42
N THR A 144 -13.40 6.46 3.16
CA THR A 144 -13.73 5.13 2.62
C THR A 144 -12.83 4.68 1.48
N LYS A 145 -12.05 5.59 0.88
CA LYS A 145 -11.25 5.31 -0.30
C LYS A 145 -9.94 6.07 -0.29
N ILE A 146 -8.96 5.46 -0.93
CA ILE A 146 -7.68 6.08 -1.27
C ILE A 146 -7.40 5.88 -2.77
N ARG A 147 -6.87 6.89 -3.41
CA ARG A 147 -6.48 6.89 -4.82
C ARG A 147 -5.04 7.35 -4.96
N PHE A 148 -4.28 6.62 -5.75
CA PHE A 148 -2.93 6.97 -6.19
C PHE A 148 -2.94 7.10 -7.71
N ALA A 149 -2.52 8.23 -8.24
CA ALA A 149 -2.54 8.48 -9.66
C ALA A 149 -1.17 8.94 -10.16
N THR A 150 -0.76 8.33 -11.28
CA THR A 150 0.35 8.73 -12.14
C THR A 150 -0.23 9.21 -13.48
N PRO A 151 0.56 9.81 -14.39
CA PRO A 151 0.08 10.15 -15.72
C PRO A 151 -0.48 8.96 -16.53
N ALA A 152 0.00 7.74 -16.24
CA ALA A 152 -0.37 6.53 -17.00
C ALA A 152 -1.38 5.63 -16.28
N ILE A 153 -1.41 5.63 -14.94
CA ILE A 153 -2.16 4.65 -14.15
C ILE A 153 -2.84 5.33 -12.97
N THR A 154 -4.07 4.93 -12.71
CA THR A 154 -4.81 5.28 -11.49
C THR A 154 -5.15 4.01 -10.71
N LEU A 155 -4.66 3.91 -9.49
CA LEU A 155 -5.00 2.86 -8.53
C LEU A 155 -5.97 3.43 -7.49
N THR A 156 -7.19 2.93 -7.45
CA THR A 156 -8.18 3.29 -6.42
C THR A 156 -8.51 2.06 -5.58
N SER A 157 -8.52 2.24 -4.28
CA SER A 157 -8.84 1.18 -3.32
C SER A 157 -9.86 1.68 -2.28
N LYS A 158 -10.73 0.78 -1.83
CA LYS A 158 -11.40 0.97 -0.54
C LYS A 158 -10.34 0.86 0.55
N VAL A 159 -10.49 1.64 1.62
CA VAL A 159 -9.71 1.48 2.84
C VAL A 159 -10.39 0.45 3.75
N ILE A 160 -9.67 -0.09 4.71
CA ILE A 160 -10.25 -0.99 5.70
C ILE A 160 -11.13 -0.17 6.64
N ASP A 161 -12.39 -0.57 6.75
CA ASP A 161 -13.35 0.01 7.68
C ASP A 161 -13.06 -0.55 9.08
N GLY A 162 -12.44 0.27 9.92
CA GLY A 162 -12.04 -0.10 11.28
C GLY A 162 -11.18 0.97 11.94
N THR A 163 -11.06 0.86 13.26
CA THR A 163 -10.22 1.76 14.04
C THR A 163 -8.86 1.11 14.28
N PHE A 164 -7.80 1.75 13.80
CA PHE A 164 -6.44 1.30 14.13
C PHE A 164 -6.16 1.56 15.61
N PRO A 165 -5.56 0.60 16.34
CA PRO A 165 -5.32 0.75 17.78
C PRO A 165 -4.35 1.90 18.08
N ASP A 166 -4.46 2.47 19.29
CA ASP A 166 -3.50 3.46 19.77
C ASP A 166 -2.13 2.82 19.99
N TYR A 167 -1.34 2.82 18.93
CA TYR A 167 -0.01 2.23 18.89
C TYR A 167 1.02 2.99 19.76
N THR A 168 0.74 4.24 20.14
CA THR A 168 1.67 5.04 20.95
C THR A 168 1.89 4.44 22.32
N ARG A 169 0.87 3.74 22.83
CA ARG A 169 0.87 3.09 24.15
C ARG A 169 1.77 1.85 24.23
N VAL A 170 2.07 1.23 23.08
CA VAL A 170 2.89 0.00 23.06
C VAL A 170 4.35 0.28 22.70
N ILE A 171 4.69 1.50 22.32
CA ILE A 171 6.08 1.90 22.07
C ILE A 171 6.79 2.10 23.40
N PRO A 172 7.84 1.31 23.72
CA PRO A 172 8.56 1.42 24.97
C PRO A 172 9.18 2.81 25.15
N GLN A 173 9.02 3.37 26.32
CA GLN A 173 9.55 4.68 26.71
C GLN A 173 10.56 4.52 27.84
N GLY A 174 11.51 5.46 27.92
CA GLY A 174 12.46 5.51 29.04
C GLY A 174 13.52 4.40 29.06
N ASN A 175 13.81 3.78 27.92
CA ASN A 175 14.88 2.79 27.81
C ASN A 175 16.25 3.44 28.06
N THR A 176 16.92 3.05 29.14
CA THR A 176 18.23 3.61 29.54
C THR A 176 19.41 2.80 29.02
N ARG A 177 19.18 1.53 28.67
CA ARG A 177 20.22 0.65 28.12
C ARG A 177 20.15 0.68 26.61
N LYS A 178 21.24 1.11 25.98
CA LYS A 178 21.37 1.20 24.52
C LYS A 178 22.50 0.29 24.06
N MET A 179 22.33 -0.32 22.89
CA MET A 179 23.33 -1.10 22.18
C MET A 179 23.50 -0.49 20.80
N GLU A 180 24.71 -0.19 20.41
CA GLU A 180 25.08 0.22 19.05
C GLU A 180 25.88 -0.90 18.40
N VAL A 181 25.45 -1.33 17.23
CA VAL A 181 26.08 -2.40 16.46
C VAL A 181 26.02 -2.08 14.98
N ASP A 182 26.96 -2.62 14.20
CA ASP A 182 26.87 -2.58 12.74
C ASP A 182 25.66 -3.39 12.28
N ALA A 183 24.79 -2.76 11.46
CA ALA A 183 23.54 -3.37 11.04
C ALA A 183 23.73 -4.64 10.21
N SER A 184 24.80 -4.68 9.39
CA SER A 184 25.12 -5.82 8.54
C SER A 184 25.65 -7.00 9.36
N ASP A 185 26.52 -6.72 10.33
CA ASP A 185 27.02 -7.75 11.25
C ASP A 185 25.94 -8.35 12.11
N PHE A 186 25.05 -7.49 12.63
CA PHE A 186 23.92 -7.92 13.43
C PHE A 186 22.94 -8.77 12.61
N ALA A 187 22.58 -8.35 11.40
CA ALA A 187 21.71 -9.10 10.51
C ALA A 187 22.30 -10.50 10.20
N ARG A 188 23.61 -10.58 9.89
CA ARG A 188 24.26 -11.87 9.66
C ARG A 188 24.29 -12.79 10.90
N ALA A 189 24.41 -12.20 12.09
CA ALA A 189 24.36 -12.96 13.32
C ALA A 189 22.97 -13.53 13.60
N VAL A 190 21.94 -12.70 13.42
CA VAL A 190 20.52 -13.11 13.55
C VAL A 190 20.19 -14.21 12.55
N ASP A 191 20.58 -14.06 11.29
CA ASP A 191 20.34 -15.04 10.21
C ASP A 191 20.92 -16.43 10.53
N ARG A 192 22.16 -16.46 11.05
CA ARG A 192 22.80 -17.73 11.49
C ARG A 192 22.04 -18.40 12.62
N VAL A 193 21.58 -17.65 13.62
CA VAL A 193 20.85 -18.19 14.76
C VAL A 193 19.44 -18.63 14.35
N ALA A 194 18.77 -17.87 13.49
CA ALA A 194 17.45 -18.20 12.98
C ALA A 194 17.42 -19.55 12.23
N THR A 195 18.53 -19.95 11.61
CA THR A 195 18.63 -21.24 10.89
C THR A 195 18.45 -22.48 11.82
N VAL A 196 18.77 -22.34 13.10
CA VAL A 196 18.68 -23.42 14.10
C VAL A 196 17.61 -23.16 15.17
N SER A 197 16.89 -22.05 15.06
CA SER A 197 15.79 -21.70 15.94
C SER A 197 14.56 -22.52 15.54
N SER A 198 14.01 -23.28 16.47
CA SER A 198 12.68 -23.88 16.33
C SER A 198 11.61 -22.82 16.66
N GLU A 199 10.53 -22.79 15.90
CA GLU A 199 9.32 -22.02 16.24
C GLU A 199 8.71 -22.47 17.57
#